data_5c857c9b07ef3ffb73d41877dc81c370
#
_entry.id   5c857c9b07ef3ffb73d41877dc81c370
#
_cell.length_a   1.000
_cell.length_b   1.000
_cell.length_c   1.000
_cell.angle_alpha   90.00
_cell.angle_beta   90.00
_cell.angle_gamma   90.00
#
_symmetry.space_group_name_H-M   'P 1'
#
loop_
_entity.id
_entity.type
_entity.pdbx_description
1 polymer ?
#
loop_
_entity_poly.entity_id
_entity_poly.type
_entity_poly.pdbx_seq_one_letter_code
_entity_poly.pdbx_strand_id
1 'polypeptide(L)'
;MKIGVIGAGTMGQGIAKAFAQVEGNTVALCDIKQEWAENGLAKIKKGYEKLVAKGKMTQEKADAIVAAITPGLKEDLCADCDLVVEAAFEDMKVKQTTFGELDKICKPECIFASNTSSLSITEIGKGLSRPLVGMHFFNPADRMKLIEVIAGCNTPAETVEKIKEISVAIGKSPVQVNEAAGFVVNRILIPMINEAAFIKMEGVSDIAGIDTAMKLGANHPMGPLELGDFIGLDICLAIMDVLYNETGDSKYRACPLIRKMVRGGNLGCKTGKGFYVYNADRTKTPVDQL
;
A
#
# COMPACT_ATOMS: atom_id res chain seq x y z
N MET A 1 -19.80 -6.30 -9.74
CA MET A 1 -19.50 -6.70 -8.35
C MET A 1 -19.64 -5.49 -7.44
N LYS A 2 -20.02 -5.71 -6.17
CA LYS A 2 -19.98 -4.69 -5.13
C LYS A 2 -18.77 -4.91 -4.22
N ILE A 3 -17.92 -3.91 -4.09
CA ILE A 3 -16.66 -3.97 -3.37
C ILE A 3 -16.68 -3.02 -2.18
N GLY A 4 -16.45 -3.52 -0.98
CA GLY A 4 -16.17 -2.69 0.19
C GLY A 4 -14.68 -2.38 0.26
N VAL A 5 -14.31 -1.11 0.39
CA VAL A 5 -12.94 -0.67 0.66
C VAL A 5 -12.92 0.01 2.01
N ILE A 6 -12.21 -0.58 2.96
CA ILE A 6 -12.17 -0.11 4.35
C ILE A 6 -10.90 0.69 4.59
N GLY A 7 -11.07 1.96 4.95
CA GLY A 7 -10.02 2.96 5.04
C GLY A 7 -10.01 3.88 3.82
N ALA A 8 -10.41 5.14 3.99
CA ALA A 8 -10.46 6.16 2.93
C ALA A 8 -9.16 6.98 2.80
N GLY A 9 -8.05 6.44 3.29
CA GLY A 9 -6.70 7.00 3.16
C GLY A 9 -6.14 6.87 1.73
N THR A 10 -4.85 7.13 1.57
CA THR A 10 -4.18 7.13 0.24
C THR A 10 -4.34 5.79 -0.50
N MET A 11 -4.14 4.66 0.19
CA MET A 11 -4.28 3.34 -0.43
C MET A 11 -5.72 3.02 -0.74
N GLY A 12 -6.66 3.22 0.21
CA GLY A 12 -8.09 2.94 -0.04
C GLY A 12 -8.68 3.77 -1.17
N GLN A 13 -8.31 5.05 -1.27
CA GLN A 13 -8.70 5.88 -2.43
C GLN A 13 -8.18 5.31 -3.76
N GLY A 14 -6.93 4.84 -3.78
CA GLY A 14 -6.34 4.22 -4.95
C GLY A 14 -6.98 2.88 -5.32
N ILE A 15 -7.29 2.05 -4.32
CA ILE A 15 -7.99 0.77 -4.48
C ILE A 15 -9.42 1.01 -4.98
N ALA A 16 -10.16 1.94 -4.35
CA ALA A 16 -11.51 2.31 -4.79
C ALA A 16 -11.54 2.75 -6.25
N LYS A 17 -10.58 3.58 -6.68
CA LYS A 17 -10.43 3.98 -8.10
C LYS A 17 -10.14 2.79 -9.00
N ALA A 18 -9.26 1.87 -8.58
CA ALA A 18 -8.91 0.70 -9.40
C ALA A 18 -10.14 -0.18 -9.70
N PHE A 19 -11.01 -0.39 -8.71
CA PHE A 19 -12.25 -1.14 -8.89
C PHE A 19 -13.33 -0.35 -9.64
N ALA A 20 -13.55 0.92 -9.31
CA ALA A 20 -14.58 1.77 -9.91
C ALA A 20 -14.33 2.09 -11.39
N GLN A 21 -13.10 1.91 -11.91
CA GLN A 21 -12.80 2.08 -13.34
C GLN A 21 -13.35 0.95 -14.22
N VAL A 22 -13.76 -0.16 -13.63
CA VAL A 22 -14.30 -1.31 -14.35
C VAL A 22 -15.84 -1.20 -14.37
N GLU A 23 -16.40 -1.16 -15.56
CA GLU A 23 -17.86 -1.08 -15.77
C GLU A 23 -18.59 -2.22 -15.04
N GLY A 24 -19.71 -1.90 -14.41
CA GLY A 24 -20.52 -2.84 -13.64
C GLY A 24 -20.01 -3.08 -12.20
N ASN A 25 -18.89 -2.48 -11.78
CA ASN A 25 -18.48 -2.48 -10.40
C ASN A 25 -19.06 -1.27 -9.65
N THR A 26 -19.42 -1.49 -8.38
CA THR A 26 -19.75 -0.43 -7.42
C THR A 26 -18.85 -0.57 -6.19
N VAL A 27 -18.47 0.56 -5.60
CA VAL A 27 -17.53 0.59 -4.48
C VAL A 27 -18.15 1.32 -3.29
N ALA A 28 -18.20 0.65 -2.14
CA ALA A 28 -18.45 1.26 -0.84
C ALA A 28 -17.10 1.69 -0.25
N LEU A 29 -16.80 2.98 -0.27
CA LEU A 29 -15.59 3.55 0.35
C LEU A 29 -15.89 3.89 1.79
N CYS A 30 -15.42 3.05 2.72
CA CYS A 30 -15.76 3.15 4.13
C CYS A 30 -14.59 3.63 4.98
N ASP A 31 -14.94 4.35 6.06
CA ASP A 31 -13.99 4.70 7.12
C ASP A 31 -14.71 4.64 8.47
N ILE A 32 -13.98 4.83 9.59
CA ILE A 32 -14.54 4.84 10.96
C ILE A 32 -15.47 6.03 11.22
N LYS A 33 -15.39 7.08 10.38
CA LYS A 33 -16.28 8.24 10.41
C LYS A 33 -16.79 8.52 9.00
N GLN A 34 -18.07 8.82 8.89
CA GLN A 34 -18.71 9.24 7.64
C GLN A 34 -17.93 10.36 6.95
N GLU A 35 -17.55 11.39 7.69
CA GLU A 35 -16.79 12.54 7.20
C GLU A 35 -15.45 12.13 6.55
N TRP A 36 -14.78 11.11 7.08
CA TRP A 36 -13.50 10.66 6.52
C TRP A 36 -13.67 9.91 5.20
N ALA A 37 -14.74 9.12 5.07
CA ALA A 37 -15.11 8.49 3.82
C ALA A 37 -15.48 9.52 2.74
N GLU A 38 -16.28 10.53 3.10
CA GLU A 38 -16.66 11.65 2.22
C GLU A 38 -15.44 12.47 1.78
N ASN A 39 -14.53 12.78 2.70
CA ASN A 39 -13.26 13.45 2.38
C ASN A 39 -12.39 12.61 1.44
N GLY A 40 -12.40 11.29 1.58
CA GLY A 40 -11.74 10.36 0.66
C GLY A 40 -12.29 10.49 -0.75
N LEU A 41 -13.62 10.44 -0.90
CA LEU A 41 -14.28 10.62 -2.20
C LEU A 41 -14.03 12.01 -2.80
N ALA A 42 -14.07 13.07 -1.98
CA ALA A 42 -13.78 14.43 -2.43
C ALA A 42 -12.35 14.56 -2.99
N LYS A 43 -11.37 13.90 -2.38
CA LYS A 43 -9.98 13.86 -2.91
C LYS A 43 -9.90 13.08 -4.22
N ILE A 44 -10.62 11.97 -4.36
CA ILE A 44 -10.71 11.22 -5.63
C ILE A 44 -11.28 12.12 -6.72
N LYS A 45 -12.41 12.78 -6.47
CA LYS A 45 -13.07 13.72 -7.40
C LYS A 45 -12.11 14.84 -7.84
N LYS A 46 -11.48 15.52 -6.89
CA LYS A 46 -10.48 16.57 -7.17
C LYS A 46 -9.29 16.04 -8.00
N GLY A 47 -8.90 14.78 -7.80
CA GLY A 47 -7.86 14.12 -8.59
C GLY A 47 -8.28 13.96 -10.06
N TYR A 48 -9.50 13.53 -10.31
CA TYR A 48 -10.05 13.38 -11.67
C TYR A 48 -10.29 14.72 -12.35
N GLU A 49 -10.81 15.75 -11.66
CA GLU A 49 -10.93 17.11 -12.17
C GLU A 49 -9.62 17.65 -12.73
N LYS A 50 -8.50 17.40 -12.03
CA LYS A 50 -7.15 17.77 -12.51
C LYS A 50 -6.72 16.99 -13.75
N LEU A 51 -7.16 15.73 -13.93
CA LEU A 51 -6.87 14.94 -15.13
C LEU A 51 -7.69 15.43 -16.32
N VAL A 52 -8.96 15.76 -16.10
CA VAL A 52 -9.84 16.36 -17.12
C VAL A 52 -9.30 17.71 -17.56
N ALA A 53 -8.96 18.59 -16.63
CA ALA A 53 -8.37 19.91 -16.94
C ALA A 53 -7.06 19.83 -17.74
N LYS A 54 -6.30 18.71 -17.62
CA LYS A 54 -5.10 18.44 -18.40
C LYS A 54 -5.35 17.68 -19.71
N GLY A 55 -6.58 17.44 -20.08
CA GLY A 55 -6.97 16.68 -21.27
C GLY A 55 -6.55 15.20 -21.24
N LYS A 56 -6.29 14.64 -20.04
CA LYS A 56 -5.86 13.24 -19.85
C LYS A 56 -7.03 12.28 -19.62
N MET A 57 -8.23 12.79 -19.46
CA MET A 57 -9.47 12.04 -19.23
C MET A 57 -10.66 12.88 -19.66
N THR A 58 -11.74 12.26 -20.16
CA THR A 58 -13.00 12.96 -20.46
C THR A 58 -13.80 13.18 -19.17
N GLN A 59 -14.67 14.20 -19.17
CA GLN A 59 -15.53 14.49 -18.01
C GLN A 59 -16.48 13.32 -17.75
N GLU A 60 -17.10 12.77 -18.79
CA GLU A 60 -18.06 11.66 -18.70
C GLU A 60 -17.41 10.44 -18.00
N LYS A 61 -16.17 10.12 -18.35
CA LYS A 61 -15.44 9.01 -17.72
C LYS A 61 -15.13 9.29 -16.25
N ALA A 62 -14.72 10.51 -15.92
CA ALA A 62 -14.47 10.92 -14.55
C ALA A 62 -15.74 10.83 -13.69
N ASP A 63 -16.87 11.34 -14.21
CA ASP A 63 -18.15 11.35 -13.53
C ASP A 63 -18.69 9.92 -13.33
N ALA A 64 -18.56 9.04 -14.31
CA ALA A 64 -18.97 7.63 -14.22
C ALA A 64 -18.18 6.90 -13.10
N ILE A 65 -16.86 7.10 -13.02
CA ILE A 65 -16.04 6.48 -11.98
C ILE A 65 -16.42 7.01 -10.58
N VAL A 66 -16.62 8.32 -10.46
CA VAL A 66 -17.00 8.93 -9.17
C VAL A 66 -18.40 8.46 -8.75
N ALA A 67 -19.35 8.34 -9.68
CA ALA A 67 -20.71 7.86 -9.41
C ALA A 67 -20.76 6.38 -8.96
N ALA A 68 -19.75 5.59 -9.33
CA ALA A 68 -19.62 4.19 -8.88
C ALA A 68 -19.11 4.05 -7.44
N ILE A 69 -18.71 5.15 -6.77
CA ILE A 69 -18.16 5.13 -5.41
C ILE A 69 -19.14 5.80 -4.45
N THR A 70 -19.60 5.05 -3.46
CA THR A 70 -20.45 5.55 -2.37
C THR A 70 -19.62 5.62 -1.06
N PRO A 71 -19.45 6.82 -0.47
CA PRO A 71 -18.76 6.95 0.80
C PRO A 71 -19.72 6.66 1.97
N GLY A 72 -19.23 6.01 3.04
CA GLY A 72 -20.08 5.75 4.20
C GLY A 72 -19.42 4.93 5.31
N LEU A 73 -20.26 4.40 6.18
CA LEU A 73 -19.84 3.47 7.22
C LEU A 73 -19.97 2.03 6.71
N LYS A 74 -19.10 1.15 7.20
CA LYS A 74 -19.14 -0.28 6.80
C LYS A 74 -20.43 -0.97 7.22
N GLU A 75 -21.01 -0.56 8.35
CA GLU A 75 -22.26 -1.06 8.88
C GLU A 75 -23.45 -0.83 7.92
N ASP A 76 -23.41 0.29 7.20
CA ASP A 76 -24.49 0.68 6.28
C ASP A 76 -24.30 0.14 4.87
N LEU A 77 -23.06 -0.10 4.45
CA LEU A 77 -22.74 -0.32 3.05
C LEU A 77 -22.18 -1.71 2.70
N CYS A 78 -21.67 -2.48 3.69
CA CYS A 78 -20.92 -3.70 3.38
C CYS A 78 -21.71 -5.00 3.44
N ALA A 79 -22.99 -4.97 3.86
CA ALA A 79 -23.80 -6.20 4.07
C ALA A 79 -23.90 -7.09 2.83
N ASP A 80 -24.03 -6.50 1.65
CA ASP A 80 -24.20 -7.18 0.35
C ASP A 80 -22.94 -7.14 -0.53
N CYS A 81 -21.77 -6.78 0.02
CA CYS A 81 -20.50 -6.80 -0.72
C CYS A 81 -20.11 -8.22 -1.16
N ASP A 82 -19.54 -8.32 -2.36
CA ASP A 82 -18.95 -9.57 -2.89
C ASP A 82 -17.50 -9.74 -2.45
N LEU A 83 -16.80 -8.62 -2.25
CA LEU A 83 -15.42 -8.54 -1.81
C LEU A 83 -15.28 -7.35 -0.86
N VAL A 84 -14.53 -7.55 0.21
CA VAL A 84 -14.04 -6.44 1.05
C VAL A 84 -12.53 -6.41 1.00
N VAL A 85 -11.95 -5.24 0.68
CA VAL A 85 -10.51 -4.99 0.73
C VAL A 85 -10.23 -4.00 1.87
N GLU A 86 -9.57 -4.47 2.92
CA GLU A 86 -9.18 -3.65 4.05
C GLU A 86 -7.86 -2.94 3.75
N ALA A 87 -7.84 -1.63 3.91
CA ALA A 87 -6.71 -0.72 3.73
C ALA A 87 -6.64 0.33 4.85
N ALA A 88 -7.01 -0.08 6.08
CA ALA A 88 -6.94 0.73 7.29
C ALA A 88 -5.49 0.84 7.81
N PHE A 89 -5.34 1.39 9.02
CA PHE A 89 -4.04 1.56 9.65
C PHE A 89 -3.30 0.22 9.83
N GLU A 90 -1.97 0.23 9.64
CA GLU A 90 -1.13 -0.98 9.70
C GLU A 90 -0.85 -1.39 11.15
N ASP A 91 -1.90 -1.93 11.78
CA ASP A 91 -1.89 -2.42 13.16
C ASP A 91 -2.72 -3.68 13.27
N MET A 92 -2.17 -4.73 13.89
CA MET A 92 -2.79 -6.05 13.99
C MET A 92 -4.17 -6.00 14.65
N LYS A 93 -4.28 -5.29 15.78
CA LYS A 93 -5.53 -5.21 16.54
C LYS A 93 -6.61 -4.45 15.77
N VAL A 94 -6.23 -3.37 15.08
CA VAL A 94 -7.15 -2.61 14.24
C VAL A 94 -7.71 -3.50 13.14
N LYS A 95 -6.86 -4.26 12.44
CA LYS A 95 -7.30 -5.16 11.36
C LYS A 95 -8.16 -6.32 11.86
N GLN A 96 -7.77 -6.97 12.95
CA GLN A 96 -8.58 -8.04 13.57
C GLN A 96 -9.94 -7.53 14.02
N THR A 97 -10.02 -6.36 14.66
CA THR A 97 -11.28 -5.73 15.07
C THR A 97 -12.15 -5.43 13.85
N THR A 98 -11.57 -4.80 12.83
CA THR A 98 -12.28 -4.45 11.59
C THR A 98 -12.88 -5.68 10.91
N PHE A 99 -12.10 -6.75 10.73
CA PHE A 99 -12.62 -7.98 10.13
C PHE A 99 -13.62 -8.71 11.03
N GLY A 100 -13.43 -8.71 12.35
CA GLY A 100 -14.39 -9.31 13.29
C GLY A 100 -15.76 -8.60 13.30
N GLU A 101 -15.80 -7.31 13.01
CA GLU A 101 -17.03 -6.55 12.79
C GLU A 101 -17.65 -6.85 11.42
N LEU A 102 -16.84 -6.85 10.36
CA LEU A 102 -17.28 -7.19 9.00
C LEU A 102 -17.81 -8.62 8.88
N ASP A 103 -17.26 -9.55 9.64
CA ASP A 103 -17.70 -10.95 9.68
C ASP A 103 -19.15 -11.12 10.12
N LYS A 104 -19.65 -10.17 10.92
CA LYS A 104 -21.05 -10.11 11.39
C LYS A 104 -21.97 -9.34 10.44
N ILE A 105 -21.39 -8.47 9.58
CA ILE A 105 -22.12 -7.56 8.70
C ILE A 105 -22.30 -8.16 7.32
N CYS A 106 -21.23 -8.72 6.76
CA CYS A 106 -21.19 -9.14 5.36
C CYS A 106 -21.89 -10.50 5.17
N LYS A 107 -22.51 -10.65 3.99
CA LYS A 107 -23.08 -11.96 3.57
C LYS A 107 -22.02 -13.07 3.60
N PRO A 108 -22.39 -14.34 3.79
CA PRO A 108 -21.44 -15.46 3.95
C PRO A 108 -20.46 -15.62 2.78
N GLU A 109 -20.88 -15.31 1.55
CA GLU A 109 -20.11 -15.48 0.32
C GLU A 109 -19.11 -14.35 0.07
N CYS A 110 -19.13 -13.29 0.90
CA CYS A 110 -18.22 -12.17 0.77
C CYS A 110 -16.78 -12.60 1.03
N ILE A 111 -15.87 -12.34 0.10
CA ILE A 111 -14.45 -12.61 0.25
C ILE A 111 -13.80 -11.48 1.06
N PHE A 112 -12.98 -11.83 2.03
CA PHE A 112 -12.18 -10.88 2.80
C PHE A 112 -10.74 -10.83 2.32
N ALA A 113 -10.26 -9.63 2.01
CA ALA A 113 -8.89 -9.39 1.59
C ALA A 113 -8.27 -8.23 2.39
N SER A 114 -7.01 -8.38 2.82
CA SER A 114 -6.26 -7.30 3.46
C SER A 114 -5.18 -6.76 2.54
N ASN A 115 -5.05 -5.43 2.50
CA ASN A 115 -3.96 -4.74 1.81
C ASN A 115 -2.73 -4.53 2.72
N THR A 116 -2.61 -5.27 3.80
CA THR A 116 -1.42 -5.18 4.67
C THR A 116 -0.14 -5.35 3.86
N SER A 117 0.90 -4.62 4.25
CA SER A 117 2.22 -4.68 3.62
C SER A 117 3.20 -5.60 4.33
N SER A 118 2.90 -5.98 5.58
CA SER A 118 3.88 -6.67 6.44
C SER A 118 3.28 -7.60 7.50
N LEU A 119 1.99 -7.43 7.84
CA LEU A 119 1.36 -8.22 8.89
C LEU A 119 0.91 -9.59 8.37
N SER A 120 0.88 -10.57 9.28
CA SER A 120 0.47 -11.94 8.98
C SER A 120 -1.00 -12.02 8.62
N ILE A 121 -1.31 -12.52 7.42
CA ILE A 121 -2.68 -12.80 6.95
C ILE A 121 -3.32 -13.88 7.84
N THR A 122 -2.54 -14.89 8.20
CA THR A 122 -2.97 -15.97 9.11
C THR A 122 -3.41 -15.40 10.47
N GLU A 123 -2.62 -14.49 11.04
CA GLU A 123 -2.92 -13.88 12.34
C GLU A 123 -4.09 -12.91 12.28
N ILE A 124 -4.18 -12.08 11.23
CA ILE A 124 -5.33 -11.19 11.02
C ILE A 124 -6.62 -12.01 10.90
N GLY A 125 -6.60 -13.14 10.17
CA GLY A 125 -7.74 -14.00 9.92
C GLY A 125 -8.14 -14.91 11.10
N LYS A 126 -7.41 -14.86 12.20
CA LYS A 126 -7.67 -15.71 13.36
C LYS A 126 -9.05 -15.43 13.97
N GLY A 127 -9.88 -16.48 14.04
CA GLY A 127 -11.21 -16.43 14.66
C GLY A 127 -12.32 -15.92 13.75
N LEU A 128 -12.04 -15.61 12.48
CA LEU A 128 -13.08 -15.30 11.50
C LEU A 128 -13.84 -16.57 11.07
N SER A 129 -15.12 -16.42 10.72
CA SER A 129 -15.96 -17.49 10.20
C SER A 129 -15.64 -17.88 8.75
N ARG A 130 -14.84 -17.07 8.07
CA ARG A 130 -14.43 -17.21 6.67
C ARG A 130 -12.93 -16.98 6.47
N PRO A 131 -12.34 -17.51 5.38
CA PRO A 131 -10.93 -17.34 5.12
C PRO A 131 -10.60 -15.87 4.79
N LEU A 132 -9.39 -15.44 5.19
CA LEU A 132 -8.78 -14.18 4.79
C LEU A 132 -7.69 -14.44 3.74
N VAL A 133 -7.54 -13.53 2.77
CA VAL A 133 -6.46 -13.54 1.78
C VAL A 133 -5.75 -12.18 1.79
N GLY A 134 -4.46 -12.15 1.48
CA GLY A 134 -3.76 -10.89 1.23
C GLY A 134 -4.01 -10.43 -0.21
N MET A 135 -4.31 -9.14 -0.38
CA MET A 135 -4.41 -8.47 -1.68
C MET A 135 -3.61 -7.17 -1.62
N HIS A 136 -2.29 -7.30 -1.70
CA HIS A 136 -1.35 -6.22 -1.48
C HIS A 136 -1.15 -5.40 -2.75
N PHE A 137 -1.66 -4.18 -2.73
CA PHE A 137 -1.50 -3.18 -3.78
C PHE A 137 -0.27 -2.31 -3.52
N PHE A 138 0.28 -1.75 -4.60
CA PHE A 138 1.41 -0.83 -4.55
C PHE A 138 0.98 0.61 -4.86
N ASN A 139 1.56 1.57 -4.17
CA ASN A 139 1.21 2.99 -4.33
C ASN A 139 1.85 3.60 -5.61
N PRO A 140 1.07 4.28 -6.49
CA PRO A 140 -0.37 4.52 -6.47
C PRO A 140 -1.18 3.29 -6.94
N ALA A 141 -2.15 2.83 -6.12
CA ALA A 141 -2.86 1.57 -6.35
C ALA A 141 -3.67 1.54 -7.66
N ASP A 142 -4.14 2.70 -8.14
CA ASP A 142 -4.83 2.83 -9.42
C ASP A 142 -3.90 2.69 -10.64
N ARG A 143 -2.58 2.85 -10.49
CA ARG A 143 -1.60 2.85 -11.58
C ARG A 143 -0.67 1.65 -11.59
N MET A 144 -0.15 1.27 -10.42
CA MET A 144 0.77 0.14 -10.30
C MET A 144 0.09 -1.14 -10.74
N LYS A 145 0.78 -1.92 -11.56
CA LYS A 145 0.21 -3.13 -12.20
C LYS A 145 0.19 -4.34 -11.27
N LEU A 146 1.16 -4.43 -10.36
CA LEU A 146 1.32 -5.59 -9.50
C LEU A 146 0.27 -5.62 -8.38
N ILE A 147 -0.26 -6.81 -8.12
CA ILE A 147 -0.89 -7.20 -6.87
C ILE A 147 -0.19 -8.48 -6.39
N GLU A 148 0.36 -8.46 -5.17
CA GLU A 148 0.72 -9.69 -4.49
C GLU A 148 -0.53 -10.29 -3.87
N VAL A 149 -0.83 -11.55 -4.18
CA VAL A 149 -1.94 -12.32 -3.61
C VAL A 149 -1.36 -13.30 -2.60
N ILE A 150 -1.58 -13.02 -1.32
CA ILE A 150 -0.91 -13.74 -0.23
C ILE A 150 -1.84 -14.80 0.35
N ALA A 151 -1.41 -16.05 0.25
CA ALA A 151 -2.05 -17.17 0.91
C ALA A 151 -1.54 -17.31 2.34
N GLY A 152 -2.40 -17.04 3.33
CA GLY A 152 -2.16 -17.39 4.72
C GLY A 152 -2.39 -18.90 4.95
N CYS A 153 -2.06 -19.37 6.15
CA CYS A 153 -2.15 -20.80 6.51
C CYS A 153 -3.55 -21.40 6.26
N ASN A 154 -4.61 -20.62 6.46
CA ASN A 154 -6.00 -21.04 6.33
C ASN A 154 -6.69 -20.48 5.08
N THR A 155 -5.93 -19.95 4.11
CA THR A 155 -6.50 -19.42 2.86
C THR A 155 -6.67 -20.56 1.84
N PRO A 156 -7.89 -20.91 1.43
CA PRO A 156 -8.12 -21.96 0.43
C PRO A 156 -7.54 -21.56 -0.93
N ALA A 157 -7.07 -22.54 -1.70
CA ALA A 157 -6.55 -22.30 -3.05
C ALA A 157 -7.58 -21.64 -3.98
N GLU A 158 -8.85 -22.03 -3.85
CA GLU A 158 -9.96 -21.43 -4.62
C GLU A 158 -10.12 -19.92 -4.35
N THR A 159 -9.94 -19.49 -3.09
CA THR A 159 -9.96 -18.07 -2.73
C THR A 159 -8.82 -17.31 -3.38
N VAL A 160 -7.61 -17.91 -3.39
CA VAL A 160 -6.43 -17.32 -4.05
C VAL A 160 -6.69 -17.15 -5.55
N GLU A 161 -7.18 -18.20 -6.22
CA GLU A 161 -7.49 -18.15 -7.65
C GLU A 161 -8.57 -17.10 -7.95
N LYS A 162 -9.61 -17.01 -7.10
CA LYS A 162 -10.65 -15.99 -7.26
C LYS A 162 -10.12 -14.57 -7.17
N ILE A 163 -9.21 -14.30 -6.22
CA ILE A 163 -8.57 -12.97 -6.11
C ILE A 163 -7.63 -12.69 -7.30
N LYS A 164 -6.97 -13.70 -7.84
CA LYS A 164 -6.18 -13.54 -9.08
C LYS A 164 -7.06 -13.18 -10.27
N GLU A 165 -8.20 -13.86 -10.46
CA GLU A 165 -9.18 -13.52 -11.49
C GLU A 165 -9.68 -12.08 -11.35
N ILE A 166 -10.08 -11.68 -10.14
CA ILE A 166 -10.54 -10.32 -9.85
C ILE A 166 -9.41 -9.30 -10.14
N SER A 167 -8.17 -9.62 -9.76
CA SER A 167 -7.01 -8.75 -10.03
C SER A 167 -6.81 -8.53 -11.54
N VAL A 168 -6.92 -9.59 -12.32
CA VAL A 168 -6.83 -9.49 -13.79
C VAL A 168 -7.99 -8.65 -14.36
N ALA A 169 -9.21 -8.86 -13.84
CA ALA A 169 -10.40 -8.13 -14.31
C ALA A 169 -10.28 -6.61 -14.08
N ILE A 170 -9.56 -6.16 -13.04
CA ILE A 170 -9.27 -4.74 -12.81
C ILE A 170 -7.96 -4.27 -13.48
N GLY A 171 -7.44 -5.03 -14.43
CA GLY A 171 -6.26 -4.67 -15.24
C GLY A 171 -4.94 -4.77 -14.50
N LYS A 172 -4.85 -5.61 -13.45
CA LYS A 172 -3.63 -5.86 -12.68
C LYS A 172 -2.98 -7.19 -13.06
N SER A 173 -1.73 -7.35 -12.65
CA SER A 173 -0.96 -8.58 -12.80
C SER A 173 -0.78 -9.21 -11.40
N PRO A 174 -1.55 -10.25 -11.06
CA PRO A 174 -1.43 -10.90 -9.76
C PRO A 174 -0.20 -11.81 -9.72
N VAL A 175 0.52 -11.79 -8.61
CA VAL A 175 1.57 -12.75 -8.26
C VAL A 175 1.17 -13.43 -6.97
N GLN A 176 1.05 -14.75 -7.01
CA GLN A 176 0.75 -15.53 -5.81
C GLN A 176 1.99 -15.61 -4.92
N VAL A 177 1.79 -15.40 -3.64
CA VAL A 177 2.83 -15.42 -2.60
C VAL A 177 2.33 -16.28 -1.44
N ASN A 178 3.17 -17.21 -0.97
CA ASN A 178 2.93 -17.84 0.33
C ASN A 178 3.32 -16.84 1.42
N GLU A 179 2.55 -16.81 2.49
CA GLU A 179 2.77 -15.87 3.59
C GLU A 179 4.19 -15.95 4.13
N ALA A 180 4.86 -14.82 4.14
CA ALA A 180 6.17 -14.62 4.75
C ALA A 180 6.36 -13.12 5.03
N ALA A 181 7.15 -12.77 6.02
CA ALA A 181 7.43 -11.38 6.36
C ALA A 181 7.94 -10.59 5.14
N GLY A 182 7.29 -9.44 4.84
CA GLY A 182 7.63 -8.57 3.72
C GLY A 182 7.27 -9.10 2.33
N PHE A 183 6.63 -10.26 2.24
CA PHE A 183 6.21 -10.88 0.97
C PHE A 183 7.38 -11.01 -0.02
N VAL A 184 7.23 -10.68 -1.29
CA VAL A 184 8.34 -10.71 -2.26
C VAL A 184 8.98 -9.33 -2.38
N VAL A 185 8.18 -8.30 -2.69
CA VAL A 185 8.74 -6.98 -3.04
C VAL A 185 9.42 -6.33 -1.85
N ASN A 186 8.76 -6.22 -0.71
CA ASN A 186 9.33 -5.55 0.46
C ASN A 186 10.53 -6.32 1.04
N ARG A 187 10.48 -7.67 0.96
CA ARG A 187 11.59 -8.51 1.43
C ARG A 187 12.88 -8.34 0.62
N ILE A 188 12.78 -7.88 -0.62
CA ILE A 188 13.95 -7.57 -1.48
C ILE A 188 14.27 -6.08 -1.41
N LEU A 189 13.25 -5.23 -1.61
CA LEU A 189 13.41 -3.80 -1.81
C LEU A 189 13.90 -3.08 -0.54
N ILE A 190 13.31 -3.38 0.61
CA ILE A 190 13.62 -2.65 1.84
C ILE A 190 15.03 -2.99 2.37
N PRO A 191 15.49 -4.26 2.39
CA PRO A 191 16.89 -4.58 2.65
C PRO A 191 17.88 -3.93 1.68
N MET A 192 17.53 -3.74 0.40
CA MET A 192 18.37 -3.01 -0.56
C MET A 192 18.52 -1.54 -0.16
N ILE A 193 17.43 -0.88 0.25
CA ILE A 193 17.46 0.50 0.76
C ILE A 193 18.30 0.57 2.05
N ASN A 194 18.12 -0.40 2.93
CA ASN A 194 18.87 -0.52 4.18
C ASN A 194 20.37 -0.68 3.94
N GLU A 195 20.76 -1.51 2.96
CA GLU A 195 22.17 -1.70 2.58
C GLU A 195 22.75 -0.41 1.99
N ALA A 196 22.02 0.31 1.15
CA ALA A 196 22.44 1.60 0.62
C ALA A 196 22.69 2.63 1.76
N ALA A 197 21.89 2.57 2.82
CA ALA A 197 22.11 3.42 4.00
C ALA A 197 23.37 2.99 4.80
N PHE A 198 23.71 1.71 4.84
CA PHE A 198 25.00 1.24 5.41
C PHE A 198 26.17 1.73 4.57
N ILE A 199 26.13 1.60 3.24
CA ILE A 199 27.16 2.11 2.32
C ILE A 199 27.41 3.61 2.56
N LYS A 200 26.33 4.39 2.76
CA LYS A 200 26.44 5.81 3.11
C LYS A 200 27.07 6.01 4.48
N MET A 201 26.63 5.27 5.48
CA MET A 201 27.09 5.38 6.86
C MET A 201 28.59 5.02 7.00
N GLU A 202 29.05 4.03 6.23
CA GLU A 202 30.44 3.53 6.21
C GLU A 202 31.37 4.42 5.37
N GLY A 203 30.81 5.43 4.65
CA GLY A 203 31.60 6.36 3.85
C GLY A 203 32.14 5.78 2.54
N VAL A 204 31.55 4.69 2.04
CA VAL A 204 31.96 4.06 0.76
C VAL A 204 31.66 4.99 -0.42
N SER A 205 30.52 5.70 -0.38
CA SER A 205 30.16 6.73 -1.38
C SER A 205 29.22 7.78 -0.77
N ASP A 206 29.07 8.91 -1.45
CA ASP A 206 28.09 9.92 -1.11
C ASP A 206 26.67 9.51 -1.60
N ILE A 207 25.65 10.26 -1.18
CA ILE A 207 24.25 9.95 -1.48
C ILE A 207 24.00 9.94 -2.99
N ALA A 208 24.51 10.93 -3.70
CA ALA A 208 24.31 11.05 -5.15
C ALA A 208 25.03 9.91 -5.90
N GLY A 209 26.22 9.53 -5.45
CA GLY A 209 27.01 8.43 -6.03
C GLY A 209 26.31 7.08 -5.88
N ILE A 210 25.79 6.77 -4.68
CA ILE A 210 25.04 5.52 -4.42
C ILE A 210 23.83 5.41 -5.36
N ASP A 211 23.00 6.47 -5.41
CA ASP A 211 21.81 6.48 -6.24
C ASP A 211 22.14 6.43 -7.73
N THR A 212 23.19 7.12 -8.17
CA THR A 212 23.65 7.09 -9.56
C THR A 212 24.16 5.71 -9.94
N ALA A 213 24.96 5.07 -9.09
CA ALA A 213 25.47 3.73 -9.32
C ALA A 213 24.33 2.71 -9.56
N MET A 214 23.29 2.74 -8.73
CA MET A 214 22.15 1.85 -8.89
C MET A 214 21.27 2.16 -10.11
N LYS A 215 21.12 3.44 -10.44
CA LYS A 215 20.38 3.83 -11.65
C LYS A 215 21.11 3.42 -12.94
N LEU A 216 22.41 3.63 -13.01
CA LEU A 216 23.18 3.40 -14.23
C LEU A 216 23.77 1.98 -14.30
N GLY A 217 24.20 1.42 -13.16
CA GLY A 217 24.81 0.09 -13.10
C GLY A 217 23.80 -1.05 -13.04
N ALA A 218 22.63 -0.84 -12.42
CA ALA A 218 21.58 -1.84 -12.27
C ALA A 218 20.26 -1.48 -12.99
N ASN A 219 20.25 -0.37 -13.76
CA ASN A 219 19.08 0.12 -14.50
C ASN A 219 17.83 0.35 -13.62
N HIS A 220 18.03 0.78 -12.38
CA HIS A 220 16.91 1.13 -11.52
C HIS A 220 16.29 2.47 -11.96
N PRO A 221 14.96 2.60 -11.96
CA PRO A 221 14.28 3.85 -12.32
C PRO A 221 14.55 4.98 -11.32
N MET A 222 14.85 4.62 -10.07
CA MET A 222 15.13 5.50 -8.94
C MET A 222 16.24 4.89 -8.10
N GLY A 223 17.16 5.71 -7.58
CA GLY A 223 18.20 5.22 -6.69
C GLY A 223 17.61 4.77 -5.33
N PRO A 224 18.29 3.89 -4.59
CA PRO A 224 17.74 3.30 -3.37
C PRO A 224 17.52 4.30 -2.23
N LEU A 225 18.37 5.32 -2.09
CA LEU A 225 18.21 6.33 -1.04
C LEU A 225 17.06 7.30 -1.35
N GLU A 226 16.93 7.72 -2.62
CA GLU A 226 15.77 8.47 -3.10
C GLU A 226 14.48 7.67 -2.94
N LEU A 227 14.50 6.38 -3.25
CA LEU A 227 13.34 5.50 -3.09
C LEU A 227 12.95 5.35 -1.62
N GLY A 228 13.93 5.24 -0.71
CA GLY A 228 13.69 5.25 0.73
C GLY A 228 12.99 6.53 1.20
N ASP A 229 13.42 7.68 0.72
CA ASP A 229 12.77 8.97 0.99
C ASP A 229 11.35 9.05 0.41
N PHE A 230 11.14 8.47 -0.77
CA PHE A 230 9.83 8.45 -1.44
C PHE A 230 8.82 7.55 -0.69
N ILE A 231 9.25 6.37 -0.23
CA ILE A 231 8.44 5.44 0.59
C ILE A 231 8.17 6.06 1.97
N GLY A 232 9.16 6.69 2.53
CA GLY A 232 9.22 7.17 3.89
C GLY A 232 10.13 6.30 4.77
N LEU A 233 11.15 6.91 5.36
CA LEU A 233 12.17 6.19 6.14
C LEU A 233 11.60 5.52 7.42
N ASP A 234 10.52 6.06 7.98
CA ASP A 234 9.78 5.44 9.08
C ASP A 234 9.07 4.15 8.62
N ILE A 235 8.52 4.12 7.42
CA ILE A 235 7.91 2.91 6.82
C ILE A 235 9.01 1.88 6.53
N CYS A 236 10.13 2.31 5.94
CA CYS A 236 11.27 1.43 5.70
C CYS A 236 11.78 0.81 7.02
N LEU A 237 11.91 1.62 8.08
CA LEU A 237 12.32 1.17 9.40
C LEU A 237 11.34 0.15 9.98
N ALA A 238 10.04 0.45 9.94
CA ALA A 238 9.01 -0.44 10.45
C ALA A 238 9.03 -1.81 9.75
N ILE A 239 9.20 -1.84 8.43
CA ILE A 239 9.30 -3.09 7.66
C ILE A 239 10.58 -3.85 8.02
N MET A 240 11.73 -3.18 8.17
CA MET A 240 12.97 -3.83 8.64
C MET A 240 12.79 -4.45 10.02
N ASP A 241 12.11 -3.75 10.94
CA ASP A 241 11.85 -4.27 12.28
C ASP A 241 10.90 -5.49 12.24
N VAL A 242 9.87 -5.49 11.39
CA VAL A 242 9.04 -6.68 11.16
C VAL A 242 9.87 -7.84 10.61
N LEU A 243 10.66 -7.62 9.56
CA LEU A 243 11.52 -8.66 8.98
C LEU A 243 12.48 -9.26 10.01
N TYR A 244 13.07 -8.42 10.85
CA TYR A 244 13.99 -8.85 11.89
C TYR A 244 13.28 -9.64 13.00
N ASN A 245 12.14 -9.15 13.50
CA ASN A 245 11.39 -9.79 14.57
C ASN A 245 10.82 -11.15 14.16
N GLU A 246 10.33 -11.26 12.92
CA GLU A 246 9.75 -12.51 12.41
C GLU A 246 10.81 -13.58 12.10
N THR A 247 12.02 -13.17 11.71
CA THR A 247 13.03 -14.12 11.25
C THR A 247 14.16 -14.34 12.26
N GLY A 248 14.43 -13.38 13.15
CA GLY A 248 15.60 -13.35 14.02
C GLY A 248 16.94 -13.23 13.26
N ASP A 249 16.90 -13.03 11.93
CA ASP A 249 18.12 -12.99 11.11
C ASP A 249 18.71 -11.58 11.10
N SER A 250 19.97 -11.48 11.53
CA SER A 250 20.70 -10.22 11.63
C SER A 250 20.86 -9.45 10.31
N LYS A 251 20.69 -10.11 9.15
CA LYS A 251 20.71 -9.43 7.85
C LYS A 251 19.57 -8.40 7.71
N TYR A 252 18.49 -8.53 8.49
CA TYR A 252 17.38 -7.58 8.52
C TYR A 252 17.51 -6.50 9.59
N ARG A 253 18.66 -6.43 10.29
CA ARG A 253 18.93 -5.36 11.25
C ARG A 253 18.90 -3.99 10.55
N ALA A 254 18.01 -3.11 11.01
CA ALA A 254 17.91 -1.77 10.45
C ALA A 254 19.18 -0.96 10.66
N CYS A 255 19.64 -0.26 9.62
CA CYS A 255 20.79 0.63 9.64
C CYS A 255 20.62 1.71 10.72
N PRO A 256 21.63 1.91 11.61
CA PRO A 256 21.58 2.97 12.62
C PRO A 256 21.33 4.37 12.05
N LEU A 257 21.79 4.64 10.83
CA LEU A 257 21.56 5.92 10.16
C LEU A 257 20.05 6.13 9.90
N ILE A 258 19.34 5.13 9.38
CA ILE A 258 17.88 5.22 9.17
C ILE A 258 17.18 5.48 10.52
N ARG A 259 17.51 4.74 11.58
CA ARG A 259 16.94 4.95 12.92
C ARG A 259 17.19 6.37 13.43
N LYS A 260 18.40 6.91 13.22
CA LYS A 260 18.75 8.28 13.61
C LYS A 260 17.93 9.31 12.84
N MET A 261 17.78 9.12 11.53
CA MET A 261 16.99 10.02 10.67
C MET A 261 15.51 10.02 11.08
N VAL A 262 14.93 8.85 11.30
CA VAL A 262 13.53 8.72 11.76
C VAL A 262 13.32 9.40 13.12
N ARG A 263 14.20 9.20 14.10
CA ARG A 263 14.15 9.89 15.41
C ARG A 263 14.26 11.40 15.26
N GLY A 264 14.99 11.89 14.26
CA GLY A 264 15.14 13.31 13.95
C GLY A 264 13.98 13.89 13.13
N GLY A 265 12.94 13.11 12.79
CA GLY A 265 11.82 13.56 11.96
C GLY A 265 12.16 13.73 10.48
N ASN A 266 13.34 13.29 10.04
CA ASN A 266 13.76 13.32 8.64
C ASN A 266 13.23 12.07 7.93
N LEU A 267 11.95 12.11 7.52
CA LEU A 267 11.24 10.93 7.01
C LEU A 267 11.20 10.82 5.48
N GLY A 268 11.89 11.72 4.78
CA GLY A 268 11.90 11.78 3.31
C GLY A 268 10.94 12.82 2.75
N CYS A 269 10.36 12.53 1.56
CA CYS A 269 9.51 13.45 0.81
C CYS A 269 8.36 14.04 1.64
N LYS A 270 7.74 13.27 2.51
CA LYS A 270 6.57 13.70 3.30
C LYS A 270 6.89 14.77 4.35
N THR A 271 8.16 14.88 4.76
CA THR A 271 8.64 15.92 5.70
C THR A 271 9.55 16.94 5.02
N GLY A 272 9.73 16.84 3.70
CA GLY A 272 10.61 17.69 2.92
C GLY A 272 12.09 17.38 3.10
N LYS A 273 12.47 16.43 3.95
CA LYS A 273 13.85 16.07 4.24
C LYS A 273 13.99 14.59 4.60
N GLY A 274 14.99 13.95 4.00
CA GLY A 274 15.45 12.61 4.27
C GLY A 274 16.93 12.51 3.93
N PHE A 275 17.33 11.59 3.06
CA PHE A 275 18.65 11.61 2.40
C PHE A 275 18.81 12.80 1.47
N TYR A 276 17.70 13.31 0.98
CA TYR A 276 17.64 14.55 0.19
C TYR A 276 16.81 15.61 0.91
N VAL A 277 17.08 16.88 0.61
CA VAL A 277 16.15 18.00 0.86
C VAL A 277 15.33 18.21 -0.40
N TYR A 278 14.02 18.28 -0.25
CA TYR A 278 13.03 18.42 -1.32
C TYR A 278 12.49 19.85 -1.33
N ASN A 279 12.73 20.58 -2.41
CA ASN A 279 12.31 21.95 -2.58
C ASN A 279 10.89 22.06 -3.17
N ALA A 280 10.26 23.23 -3.01
CA ALA A 280 8.92 23.49 -3.52
C ALA A 280 8.83 23.42 -5.06
N ASP A 281 9.92 23.69 -5.77
CA ASP A 281 10.07 23.57 -7.23
C ASP A 281 10.29 22.13 -7.71
N ARG A 282 10.26 21.15 -6.79
CA ARG A 282 10.52 19.72 -7.03
C ARG A 282 11.99 19.36 -7.31
N THR A 283 12.92 20.28 -7.14
CA THR A 283 14.33 19.95 -7.12
C THR A 283 14.69 19.26 -5.81
N LYS A 284 15.76 18.48 -5.80
CA LYS A 284 16.27 17.81 -4.60
C LYS A 284 17.79 17.97 -4.53
N THR A 285 18.30 18.10 -3.31
CA THR A 285 19.74 18.21 -3.02
C THR A 285 20.11 17.17 -1.97
N PRO A 286 21.16 16.35 -2.19
CA PRO A 286 21.66 15.44 -1.17
C PRO A 286 22.06 16.19 0.10
N VAL A 287 21.70 15.66 1.29
CA VAL A 287 21.98 16.37 2.56
C VAL A 287 23.46 16.45 2.89
N ASP A 288 24.31 15.63 2.29
CA ASP A 288 25.77 15.68 2.44
C ASP A 288 26.47 16.66 1.50
N GLN A 289 25.70 17.36 0.68
CA GLN A 289 26.17 18.46 -0.18
C GLN A 289 25.68 19.86 0.30
N LEU A 290 25.03 19.91 1.47
CA LEU A 290 24.60 21.12 2.15
C LEU A 290 25.61 21.49 3.22
#